data_fa48ca2eb3786e697cca21be12aea981
#
_entry.id   fa48ca2eb3786e697cca21be12aea981
#
_cell.length_a   1.000
_cell.length_b   1.000
_cell.length_c   1.000
_cell.angle_alpha   90.00
_cell.angle_beta   90.00
_cell.angle_gamma   90.00
#
_symmetry.space_group_name_H-M   'P 1'
#
loop_
_entity.id
_entity.type
_entity.pdbx_description
1 polymer ?
#
loop_
_entity_poly.entity_id
_entity_poly.type
_entity_poly.pdbx_seq_one_letter_code
_entity_poly.pdbx_strand_id
1 'polypeptide(L)'
;CGSESIIGKTISLNGMYNFKVTVIGVYKDRTTMKDYENGETVSSELFIPYSLALRMKGQSNIKANYARIQYSPDKDPDKMHRQIKDYFDNLYKNNEIFMISTYNYLDDMKFITVTIDMIAAAFALIAAISLVVGGVGVMNIMLVSVVERTSEIGIRKALGAKTSDIKKQFITEAVIICSTGGIIGIILGLVESYLLGYIAKIVLNQVAADVADYIHITVNPSIVAIIISVVVAVLTGVIFGSSPAKRAAKMNPIDALRFE
;
A
#
# COMPACT_ATOMS: atom_id res chain seq x y z
N CYS A 1 -3.69 -41.35 6.26
CA CYS A 1 -4.91 -41.98 5.70
C CYS A 1 -4.64 -42.24 4.23
N GLY A 2 -4.67 -43.55 3.82
CA GLY A 2 -4.54 -43.92 2.42
C GLY A 2 -5.68 -43.36 1.58
N SER A 3 -5.55 -43.45 0.27
CA SER A 3 -6.37 -42.83 -0.78
C SER A 3 -7.85 -43.20 -0.84
N GLU A 4 -8.42 -43.80 0.20
CA GLU A 4 -9.86 -44.11 0.24
C GLU A 4 -10.69 -42.93 0.77
N SER A 5 -11.78 -42.63 0.09
CA SER A 5 -12.74 -41.64 0.53
C SER A 5 -13.24 -41.96 1.94
N ILE A 6 -13.07 -41.05 2.88
CA ILE A 6 -13.59 -41.15 4.26
C ILE A 6 -15.07 -40.77 4.32
N ILE A 7 -15.64 -40.22 3.27
CA ILE A 7 -17.06 -39.82 3.21
C ILE A 7 -17.95 -41.08 3.35
N GLY A 8 -18.94 -41.02 4.22
CA GLY A 8 -19.83 -42.13 4.56
C GLY A 8 -19.29 -43.07 5.63
N LYS A 9 -18.02 -42.99 6.02
CA LYS A 9 -17.48 -43.80 7.14
C LYS A 9 -17.89 -43.23 8.48
N THR A 10 -18.04 -44.13 9.47
CA THR A 10 -18.38 -43.75 10.85
C THR A 10 -17.11 -43.65 11.68
N ILE A 11 -16.93 -42.52 12.36
CA ILE A 11 -15.85 -42.27 13.31
C ILE A 11 -16.42 -42.15 14.73
N SER A 12 -15.63 -42.54 15.71
CA SER A 12 -15.99 -42.41 17.13
C SER A 12 -15.35 -41.16 17.72
N LEU A 13 -16.19 -40.30 18.28
CA LEU A 13 -15.74 -39.09 19.00
C LEU A 13 -15.80 -39.33 20.48
N ASN A 14 -14.68 -39.23 21.18
CA ASN A 14 -14.56 -39.41 22.59
C ASN A 14 -14.73 -38.06 23.31
N GLY A 15 -15.73 -37.93 24.15
CA GLY A 15 -16.00 -36.77 25.00
C GLY A 15 -16.44 -37.28 26.39
N MET A 16 -17.31 -36.53 27.08
CA MET A 16 -17.99 -37.07 28.28
C MET A 16 -18.75 -38.35 27.95
N TYR A 17 -19.26 -38.45 26.74
CA TYR A 17 -19.92 -39.64 26.19
C TYR A 17 -19.29 -39.94 24.81
N ASN A 18 -19.28 -41.22 24.44
CA ASN A 18 -18.80 -41.66 23.14
C ASN A 18 -19.91 -41.53 22.11
N PHE A 19 -19.65 -40.76 21.07
CA PHE A 19 -20.59 -40.56 19.97
C PHE A 19 -20.03 -41.16 18.68
N LYS A 20 -20.88 -41.84 17.93
CA LYS A 20 -20.58 -42.28 16.56
C LYS A 20 -21.15 -41.27 15.57
N VAL A 21 -20.32 -40.71 14.72
CA VAL A 21 -20.72 -39.74 13.70
C VAL A 21 -20.32 -40.25 12.33
N THR A 22 -21.14 -39.98 11.32
CA THR A 22 -20.82 -40.29 9.93
C THR A 22 -20.24 -39.06 9.24
N VAL A 23 -19.14 -39.25 8.55
CA VAL A 23 -18.48 -38.19 7.79
C VAL A 23 -19.32 -37.87 6.55
N ILE A 24 -19.84 -36.65 6.45
CA ILE A 24 -20.67 -36.19 5.33
C ILE A 24 -19.89 -35.39 4.30
N GLY A 25 -18.70 -34.91 4.63
CA GLY A 25 -17.86 -34.12 3.73
C GLY A 25 -16.46 -33.95 4.27
N VAL A 26 -15.54 -33.61 3.37
CA VAL A 26 -14.17 -33.29 3.67
C VAL A 26 -13.88 -31.91 3.07
N TYR A 27 -13.36 -30.99 3.85
CA TYR A 27 -12.92 -29.69 3.36
C TYR A 27 -11.39 -29.64 3.29
N LYS A 28 -10.87 -28.82 2.42
CA LYS A 28 -9.44 -28.57 2.31
C LYS A 28 -9.06 -27.47 3.30
N ASP A 29 -8.39 -27.84 4.37
CA ASP A 29 -7.76 -26.84 5.23
C ASP A 29 -6.52 -26.27 4.54
N ARG A 30 -6.40 -24.94 4.56
CA ARG A 30 -5.27 -24.25 3.93
C ARG A 30 -4.07 -24.11 4.88
N THR A 31 -4.25 -24.33 6.18
CA THR A 31 -3.23 -24.03 7.20
C THR A 31 -2.36 -25.21 7.59
N THR A 32 -2.81 -26.44 7.44
CA THR A 32 -2.20 -27.61 8.10
C THR A 32 -1.40 -28.56 7.19
N MET A 33 -1.19 -28.24 5.93
CA MET A 33 -0.54 -29.19 5.00
C MET A 33 0.99 -29.33 5.17
N LYS A 34 1.68 -28.46 5.93
CA LYS A 34 3.15 -28.53 6.08
C LYS A 34 3.62 -29.52 7.15
N ASP A 35 2.77 -29.89 8.09
CA ASP A 35 3.19 -30.71 9.25
C ASP A 35 3.20 -32.23 8.97
N TYR A 36 2.73 -32.64 7.80
CA TYR A 36 2.64 -34.06 7.45
C TYR A 36 3.96 -34.73 7.07
N GLU A 37 4.97 -33.95 6.68
CA GLU A 37 6.26 -34.49 6.23
C GLU A 37 7.19 -34.92 7.37
N ASN A 38 6.95 -34.46 8.60
CA ASN A 38 7.85 -34.68 9.74
C ASN A 38 7.36 -35.72 10.77
N GLY A 39 6.24 -36.41 10.53
CA GLY A 39 5.74 -37.45 11.46
C GLY A 39 5.13 -36.91 12.75
N GLU A 40 4.87 -35.61 12.86
CA GLU A 40 4.21 -35.01 14.00
C GLU A 40 2.68 -35.21 13.93
N THR A 41 2.04 -35.27 15.08
CA THR A 41 0.58 -35.40 15.20
C THR A 41 -0.08 -34.12 14.73
N VAL A 42 -0.67 -34.16 13.54
CA VAL A 42 -1.41 -33.04 12.98
C VAL A 42 -2.74 -32.89 13.71
N SER A 43 -2.99 -31.69 14.28
CA SER A 43 -4.31 -31.38 14.81
C SER A 43 -5.27 -31.17 13.63
N SER A 44 -6.27 -32.05 13.52
CA SER A 44 -7.32 -31.95 12.51
C SER A 44 -8.54 -31.23 13.09
N GLU A 45 -9.05 -30.22 12.38
CA GLU A 45 -10.31 -29.58 12.73
C GLU A 45 -11.49 -30.43 12.25
N LEU A 46 -12.48 -30.61 13.13
CA LEU A 46 -13.69 -31.33 12.84
C LEU A 46 -14.90 -30.42 13.06
N PHE A 47 -15.69 -30.21 12.01
CA PHE A 47 -16.95 -29.49 12.11
C PHE A 47 -18.06 -30.45 12.45
N ILE A 48 -18.70 -30.25 13.59
CA ILE A 48 -19.84 -31.04 14.06
C ILE A 48 -21.07 -30.15 14.27
N PRO A 49 -22.28 -30.69 14.14
CA PRO A 49 -23.49 -29.95 14.48
C PRO A 49 -23.44 -29.43 15.92
N TYR A 50 -23.83 -28.19 16.12
CA TYR A 50 -23.77 -27.52 17.41
C TYR A 50 -24.54 -28.29 18.51
N SER A 51 -25.68 -28.87 18.16
CA SER A 51 -26.48 -29.74 19.06
C SER A 51 -25.69 -30.97 19.55
N LEU A 52 -24.83 -31.53 18.69
CA LEU A 52 -23.95 -32.64 19.06
C LEU A 52 -22.84 -32.16 20.01
N ALA A 53 -22.23 -31.01 19.71
CA ALA A 53 -21.21 -30.41 20.57
C ALA A 53 -21.71 -30.15 21.99
N LEU A 54 -22.95 -29.68 22.15
CA LEU A 54 -23.59 -29.49 23.45
C LEU A 54 -23.77 -30.80 24.20
N ARG A 55 -24.27 -31.84 23.52
CA ARG A 55 -24.42 -33.15 24.11
C ARG A 55 -23.08 -33.74 24.57
N MET A 56 -22.03 -33.56 23.78
CA MET A 56 -20.66 -33.97 24.11
C MET A 56 -20.12 -33.26 25.37
N LYS A 57 -20.53 -32.01 25.61
CA LYS A 57 -20.20 -31.23 26.81
C LYS A 57 -21.17 -31.46 27.98
N GLY A 58 -22.19 -32.29 27.83
CA GLY A 58 -23.21 -32.49 28.85
C GLY A 58 -24.09 -31.27 29.15
N GLN A 59 -24.16 -30.33 28.21
CA GLN A 59 -24.92 -29.08 28.34
C GLN A 59 -26.27 -29.21 27.63
N SER A 60 -27.35 -28.84 28.30
CA SER A 60 -28.71 -28.86 27.73
C SER A 60 -29.12 -27.51 27.11
N ASN A 61 -28.49 -26.42 27.52
CA ASN A 61 -28.83 -25.07 27.09
C ASN A 61 -27.78 -24.45 26.19
N ILE A 62 -28.24 -23.86 25.09
CA ILE A 62 -27.44 -23.14 24.15
C ILE A 62 -27.11 -21.77 24.76
N LYS A 63 -25.85 -21.58 25.16
CA LYS A 63 -25.32 -20.27 25.47
C LYS A 63 -24.24 -19.95 24.43
N ALA A 64 -24.59 -19.14 23.44
CA ALA A 64 -23.62 -18.62 22.50
C ALA A 64 -22.92 -17.39 23.11
N ASN A 65 -21.61 -17.45 23.25
CA ASN A 65 -20.83 -16.35 23.79
C ASN A 65 -20.52 -15.29 22.72
N TYR A 66 -20.59 -15.66 21.44
CA TYR A 66 -20.42 -14.76 20.31
C TYR A 66 -21.21 -15.24 19.10
N ALA A 67 -21.58 -14.29 18.23
CA ALA A 67 -22.16 -14.57 16.93
C ALA A 67 -21.42 -13.75 15.88
N ARG A 68 -21.10 -14.36 14.74
CA ARG A 68 -20.57 -13.68 13.58
C ARG A 68 -21.71 -13.44 12.60
N ILE A 69 -21.96 -12.18 12.27
CA ILE A 69 -22.99 -11.79 11.32
C ILE A 69 -22.31 -11.37 10.03
N GLN A 70 -22.64 -12.06 8.95
CA GLN A 70 -22.20 -11.71 7.61
C GLN A 70 -23.39 -11.13 6.85
N TYR A 71 -23.19 -9.97 6.25
CA TYR A 71 -24.19 -9.29 5.42
C TYR A 71 -23.71 -9.21 3.97
N SER A 72 -24.63 -8.92 3.05
CA SER A 72 -24.34 -8.84 1.63
C SER A 72 -23.40 -7.67 1.31
N PRO A 73 -22.45 -7.82 0.35
CA PRO A 73 -21.45 -6.79 0.02
C PRO A 73 -22.04 -5.48 -0.53
N ASP A 74 -23.31 -5.50 -0.99
CA ASP A 74 -24.02 -4.34 -1.50
C ASP A 74 -24.56 -3.41 -0.42
N LYS A 75 -24.47 -3.81 0.86
CA LYS A 75 -24.97 -3.03 1.99
C LYS A 75 -23.86 -2.14 2.56
N ASP A 76 -24.26 -0.95 3.01
CA ASP A 76 -23.38 -0.04 3.75
C ASP A 76 -22.99 -0.67 5.09
N PRO A 77 -21.70 -0.97 5.33
CA PRO A 77 -21.22 -1.61 6.53
C PRO A 77 -21.55 -0.85 7.82
N ASP A 78 -21.38 0.47 7.82
CA ASP A 78 -21.58 1.31 9.00
C ASP A 78 -23.06 1.40 9.37
N LYS A 79 -23.94 1.39 8.37
CA LYS A 79 -25.38 1.34 8.57
C LYS A 79 -25.83 0.00 9.14
N MET A 80 -25.29 -1.10 8.58
CA MET A 80 -25.61 -2.44 9.05
C MET A 80 -25.12 -2.67 10.48
N HIS A 81 -23.89 -2.24 10.79
CA HIS A 81 -23.36 -2.34 12.16
C HIS A 81 -24.23 -1.60 13.17
N ARG A 82 -24.65 -0.36 12.86
CA ARG A 82 -25.56 0.42 13.72
C ARG A 82 -26.90 -0.28 13.91
N GLN A 83 -27.53 -0.78 12.85
CA GLN A 83 -28.80 -1.49 12.94
C GLN A 83 -28.70 -2.75 13.81
N ILE A 84 -27.61 -3.53 13.66
CA ILE A 84 -27.37 -4.71 14.47
C ILE A 84 -27.17 -4.32 15.94
N LYS A 85 -26.38 -3.30 16.18
CA LYS A 85 -26.14 -2.79 17.54
C LYS A 85 -27.44 -2.34 18.19
N ASP A 86 -28.21 -1.50 17.51
CA ASP A 86 -29.48 -0.96 18.01
C ASP A 86 -30.49 -2.09 18.31
N TYR A 87 -30.53 -3.12 17.47
CA TYR A 87 -31.37 -4.28 17.69
C TYR A 87 -31.01 -5.00 19.00
N PHE A 88 -29.74 -5.29 19.21
CA PHE A 88 -29.29 -5.97 20.40
C PHE A 88 -29.35 -5.11 21.65
N ASP A 89 -29.05 -3.81 21.56
CA ASP A 89 -29.20 -2.87 22.67
C ASP A 89 -30.67 -2.77 23.13
N ASN A 90 -31.62 -2.79 22.19
CA ASN A 90 -33.05 -2.83 22.53
C ASN A 90 -33.47 -4.18 23.14
N LEU A 91 -32.94 -5.29 22.60
CA LEU A 91 -33.26 -6.63 23.09
C LEU A 91 -32.78 -6.84 24.53
N TYR A 92 -31.65 -6.30 24.90
CA TYR A 92 -31.03 -6.45 26.23
C TYR A 92 -31.15 -5.21 27.11
N LYS A 93 -31.98 -4.22 26.74
CA LYS A 93 -32.14 -2.94 27.45
C LYS A 93 -32.43 -3.07 28.95
N ASN A 94 -33.16 -4.13 29.34
CA ASN A 94 -33.57 -4.38 30.74
C ASN A 94 -32.72 -5.48 31.39
N ASN A 95 -31.59 -5.85 30.82
CA ASN A 95 -30.74 -6.91 31.36
C ASN A 95 -29.56 -6.30 32.12
N GLU A 96 -29.54 -6.43 33.41
CA GLU A 96 -28.48 -5.91 34.29
C GLU A 96 -27.24 -6.82 34.36
N ILE A 97 -27.32 -8.05 33.81
CA ILE A 97 -26.26 -9.06 33.95
C ILE A 97 -25.42 -9.18 32.70
N PHE A 98 -26.02 -8.98 31.52
CA PHE A 98 -25.33 -9.18 30.24
C PHE A 98 -25.33 -7.89 29.44
N MET A 99 -24.17 -7.51 28.96
CA MET A 99 -23.96 -6.44 28.00
C MET A 99 -23.47 -7.06 26.68
N ILE A 100 -24.06 -6.61 25.56
CA ILE A 100 -23.61 -7.03 24.25
C ILE A 100 -22.62 -5.99 23.72
N SER A 101 -21.43 -6.47 23.39
CA SER A 101 -20.44 -5.69 22.66
C SER A 101 -20.47 -6.11 21.20
N THR A 102 -20.67 -5.16 20.31
CA THR A 102 -20.58 -5.38 18.86
C THR A 102 -19.22 -4.90 18.37
N TYR A 103 -18.55 -5.75 17.60
CA TYR A 103 -17.24 -5.46 17.03
C TYR A 103 -17.33 -5.42 15.50
N ASN A 104 -16.82 -4.34 14.91
CA ASN A 104 -16.79 -4.16 13.47
C ASN A 104 -15.35 -4.24 12.97
N TYR A 105 -15.00 -5.33 12.30
CA TYR A 105 -13.66 -5.50 11.71
C TYR A 105 -13.28 -4.40 10.70
N LEU A 106 -14.26 -3.73 10.09
CA LEU A 106 -13.99 -2.65 9.15
C LEU A 106 -13.44 -1.40 9.83
N ASP A 107 -13.74 -1.18 11.10
CA ASP A 107 -13.19 -0.03 11.83
C ASP A 107 -11.69 -0.20 12.08
N ASP A 108 -11.23 -1.42 12.32
CA ASP A 108 -9.79 -1.72 12.37
C ASP A 108 -9.12 -1.53 11.02
N MET A 109 -9.77 -1.96 9.93
CA MET A 109 -9.27 -1.74 8.58
C MET A 109 -9.18 -0.25 8.26
N LYS A 110 -10.18 0.56 8.66
CA LYS A 110 -10.13 2.03 8.52
C LYS A 110 -8.96 2.62 9.30
N PHE A 111 -8.74 2.19 10.53
CA PHE A 111 -7.63 2.66 11.35
C PHE A 111 -6.27 2.36 10.68
N ILE A 112 -6.10 1.14 10.18
CA ILE A 112 -4.88 0.74 9.44
C ILE A 112 -4.71 1.62 8.18
N THR A 113 -5.79 1.81 7.40
CA THR A 113 -5.74 2.62 6.18
C THR A 113 -5.35 4.07 6.49
N VAL A 114 -5.99 4.69 7.49
CA VAL A 114 -5.67 6.07 7.91
C VAL A 114 -4.22 6.18 8.39
N THR A 115 -3.72 5.17 9.11
CA THR A 115 -2.32 5.14 9.56
C THR A 115 -1.35 5.09 8.38
N ILE A 116 -1.63 4.23 7.39
CA ILE A 116 -0.84 4.13 6.15
C ILE A 116 -0.89 5.46 5.38
N ASP A 117 -2.06 6.09 5.25
CA ASP A 117 -2.23 7.37 4.58
C ASP A 117 -1.44 8.50 5.27
N MET A 118 -1.41 8.53 6.60
CA MET A 118 -0.60 9.50 7.37
C MET A 118 0.90 9.30 7.12
N ILE A 119 1.37 8.05 7.10
CA ILE A 119 2.76 7.72 6.81
C ILE A 119 3.09 8.13 5.37
N ALA A 120 2.23 7.81 4.41
CA ALA A 120 2.41 8.20 3.02
C ALA A 120 2.47 9.73 2.85
N ALA A 121 1.61 10.47 3.55
CA ALA A 121 1.62 11.94 3.55
C ALA A 121 2.94 12.51 4.12
N ALA A 122 3.48 11.90 5.19
CA ALA A 122 4.77 12.30 5.74
C ALA A 122 5.91 12.08 4.73
N PHE A 123 5.95 10.93 4.06
CA PHE A 123 6.93 10.67 2.99
C PHE A 123 6.77 11.63 1.81
N ALA A 124 5.53 11.94 1.41
CA ALA A 124 5.26 12.91 0.36
C ALA A 124 5.78 14.31 0.71
N LEU A 125 5.66 14.73 1.97
CA LEU A 125 6.21 16.01 2.45
C LEU A 125 7.74 16.03 2.38
N ILE A 126 8.41 14.96 2.83
CA ILE A 126 9.86 14.82 2.75
C ILE A 126 10.33 14.88 1.29
N ALA A 127 9.62 14.16 0.39
CA ALA A 127 9.91 14.17 -1.03
C ALA A 127 9.73 15.57 -1.65
N ALA A 128 8.69 16.30 -1.26
CA ALA A 128 8.46 17.68 -1.73
C ALA A 128 9.58 18.64 -1.30
N ILE A 129 10.03 18.55 -0.05
CA ILE A 129 11.17 19.34 0.44
C ILE A 129 12.43 18.98 -0.34
N SER A 130 12.72 17.69 -0.53
CA SER A 130 13.87 17.22 -1.29
C SER A 130 13.85 17.72 -2.74
N LEU A 131 12.67 17.76 -3.37
CA LEU A 131 12.47 18.28 -4.71
C LEU A 131 12.77 19.77 -4.80
N VAL A 132 12.36 20.56 -3.82
CA VAL A 132 12.67 22.00 -3.76
C VAL A 132 14.18 22.22 -3.62
N VAL A 133 14.83 21.47 -2.72
CA VAL A 133 16.29 21.57 -2.53
C VAL A 133 17.05 21.17 -3.80
N GLY A 134 16.65 20.06 -4.44
CA GLY A 134 17.21 19.63 -5.72
C GLY A 134 16.96 20.64 -6.84
N GLY A 135 15.78 21.24 -6.90
CA GLY A 135 15.45 22.30 -7.86
C GLY A 135 16.29 23.57 -7.69
N VAL A 136 16.56 23.97 -6.44
CA VAL A 136 17.51 25.08 -6.17
C VAL A 136 18.92 24.70 -6.64
N GLY A 137 19.33 23.42 -6.48
CA GLY A 137 20.59 22.91 -7.02
C GLY A 137 20.68 23.08 -8.55
N VAL A 138 19.63 22.68 -9.28
CA VAL A 138 19.54 22.88 -10.73
C VAL A 138 19.60 24.36 -11.10
N MET A 139 18.86 25.22 -10.37
CA MET A 139 18.90 26.68 -10.60
C MET A 139 20.31 27.23 -10.43
N ASN A 140 21.06 26.82 -9.43
CA ASN A 140 22.43 27.29 -9.18
C ASN A 140 23.39 26.85 -10.29
N ILE A 141 23.31 25.57 -10.72
CA ILE A 141 24.11 25.07 -11.85
C ILE A 141 23.82 25.88 -13.14
N MET A 142 22.54 26.12 -13.41
CA MET A 142 22.12 26.90 -14.57
C MET A 142 22.60 28.36 -14.49
N LEU A 143 22.63 28.99 -13.30
CA LEU A 143 23.16 30.33 -13.11
C LEU A 143 24.67 30.40 -13.44
N VAL A 144 25.44 29.40 -12.98
CA VAL A 144 26.86 29.27 -13.32
C VAL A 144 27.03 29.10 -14.85
N SER A 145 26.27 28.19 -15.44
CA SER A 145 26.29 27.95 -16.88
C SER A 145 25.97 29.21 -17.72
N VAL A 146 25.03 30.05 -17.25
CA VAL A 146 24.73 31.35 -17.90
C VAL A 146 25.92 32.29 -17.83
N VAL A 147 26.63 32.34 -16.68
CA VAL A 147 27.83 33.20 -16.54
C VAL A 147 28.97 32.71 -17.44
N GLU A 148 29.23 31.39 -17.45
CA GLU A 148 30.28 30.81 -18.32
C GLU A 148 30.01 31.05 -19.82
N ARG A 149 28.73 31.09 -20.24
CA ARG A 149 28.31 31.29 -21.62
C ARG A 149 27.91 32.75 -21.94
N THR A 150 28.33 33.73 -21.11
CA THR A 150 27.94 35.14 -21.23
C THR A 150 28.30 35.71 -22.60
N SER A 151 29.53 35.50 -23.09
CA SER A 151 29.99 35.98 -24.39
C SER A 151 29.20 35.36 -25.56
N GLU A 152 28.94 34.05 -25.51
CA GLU A 152 28.13 33.37 -26.52
C GLU A 152 26.70 33.91 -26.59
N ILE A 153 26.06 34.18 -25.44
CA ILE A 153 24.74 34.81 -25.37
C ILE A 153 24.79 36.23 -25.96
N GLY A 154 25.86 36.99 -25.67
CA GLY A 154 26.10 38.31 -26.19
C GLY A 154 26.21 38.34 -27.72
N ILE A 155 26.98 37.42 -28.31
CA ILE A 155 27.12 37.26 -29.76
C ILE A 155 25.77 36.95 -30.42
N ARG A 156 25.02 35.97 -29.87
CA ARG A 156 23.70 35.62 -30.41
C ARG A 156 22.74 36.81 -30.41
N LYS A 157 22.76 37.62 -29.35
CA LYS A 157 21.92 38.81 -29.24
C LYS A 157 22.38 39.92 -30.21
N ALA A 158 23.66 40.11 -30.38
CA ALA A 158 24.21 41.07 -31.34
C ALA A 158 23.82 40.71 -32.78
N LEU A 159 23.69 39.39 -33.08
CA LEU A 159 23.20 38.88 -34.36
C LEU A 159 21.66 38.89 -34.48
N GLY A 160 20.93 39.47 -33.53
CA GLY A 160 19.49 39.67 -33.60
C GLY A 160 18.62 38.53 -33.00
N ALA A 161 19.17 37.62 -32.20
CA ALA A 161 18.39 36.60 -31.54
C ALA A 161 17.36 37.22 -30.58
N LYS A 162 16.10 36.72 -30.65
CA LYS A 162 15.03 37.20 -29.80
C LYS A 162 15.26 36.73 -28.36
N THR A 163 14.92 37.59 -27.41
CA THR A 163 14.97 37.28 -25.97
C THR A 163 14.17 36.01 -25.60
N SER A 164 13.07 35.75 -26.33
CA SER A 164 12.24 34.55 -26.15
C SER A 164 12.99 33.26 -26.50
N ASP A 165 13.87 33.31 -27.51
CA ASP A 165 14.54 32.11 -28.03
C ASP A 165 15.66 31.70 -27.07
N ILE A 166 16.40 32.66 -26.54
CA ILE A 166 17.40 32.47 -25.50
C ILE A 166 16.73 31.89 -24.24
N LYS A 167 15.60 32.49 -23.83
CA LYS A 167 14.86 32.00 -22.67
C LYS A 167 14.38 30.57 -22.87
N LYS A 168 13.81 30.22 -24.03
CA LYS A 168 13.35 28.86 -24.35
C LYS A 168 14.50 27.87 -24.30
N GLN A 169 15.65 28.20 -24.84
CA GLN A 169 16.83 27.33 -24.85
C GLN A 169 17.24 26.93 -23.43
N PHE A 170 17.40 27.88 -22.51
CA PHE A 170 17.78 27.59 -21.13
C PHE A 170 16.70 26.83 -20.35
N ILE A 171 15.40 27.12 -20.59
CA ILE A 171 14.31 26.36 -20.00
C ILE A 171 14.33 24.91 -20.51
N THR A 172 14.54 24.71 -21.82
CA THR A 172 14.60 23.35 -22.38
C THR A 172 15.78 22.56 -21.79
N GLU A 173 16.95 23.21 -21.63
CA GLU A 173 18.10 22.57 -20.98
C GLU A 173 17.80 22.14 -19.53
N ALA A 174 17.18 23.02 -18.75
CA ALA A 174 16.74 22.67 -17.39
C ALA A 174 15.72 21.54 -17.36
N VAL A 175 14.75 21.55 -18.28
CA VAL A 175 13.74 20.48 -18.39
C VAL A 175 14.39 19.15 -18.77
N ILE A 176 15.35 19.12 -19.67
CA ILE A 176 16.10 17.91 -20.04
C ILE A 176 16.84 17.35 -18.82
N ILE A 177 17.56 18.21 -18.08
CA ILE A 177 18.28 17.79 -16.86
C ILE A 177 17.31 17.20 -15.84
N CYS A 178 16.20 17.87 -15.54
CA CYS A 178 15.22 17.40 -14.58
C CYS A 178 14.50 16.13 -15.06
N SER A 179 14.19 16.02 -16.36
CA SER A 179 13.52 14.85 -16.92
C SER A 179 14.44 13.62 -16.92
N THR A 180 15.72 13.76 -17.22
CA THR A 180 16.69 12.65 -17.13
C THR A 180 16.84 12.16 -15.70
N GLY A 181 16.96 13.10 -14.73
CA GLY A 181 16.94 12.79 -13.32
C GLY A 181 15.64 12.09 -12.89
N GLY A 182 14.50 12.56 -13.39
CA GLY A 182 13.19 11.96 -13.14
C GLY A 182 13.07 10.52 -13.65
N ILE A 183 13.58 10.24 -14.87
CA ILE A 183 13.60 8.87 -15.43
C ILE A 183 14.46 7.95 -14.57
N ILE A 184 15.67 8.41 -14.21
CA ILE A 184 16.56 7.65 -13.32
C ILE A 184 15.87 7.39 -11.97
N GLY A 185 15.22 8.39 -11.39
CA GLY A 185 14.48 8.27 -10.14
C GLY A 185 13.34 7.26 -10.22
N ILE A 186 12.59 7.21 -11.34
CA ILE A 186 11.54 6.20 -11.55
C ILE A 186 12.14 4.80 -11.60
N ILE A 187 13.24 4.61 -12.33
CA ILE A 187 13.90 3.29 -12.43
C ILE A 187 14.37 2.84 -11.04
N LEU A 188 15.06 3.71 -10.29
CA LEU A 188 15.53 3.42 -8.95
C LEU A 188 14.37 3.12 -8.00
N GLY A 189 13.30 3.90 -8.03
CA GLY A 189 12.12 3.69 -7.19
C GLY A 189 11.41 2.36 -7.49
N LEU A 190 11.36 1.93 -8.75
CA LEU A 190 10.84 0.62 -9.12
C LEU A 190 11.72 -0.52 -8.58
N VAL A 191 13.04 -0.42 -8.76
CA VAL A 191 13.98 -1.42 -8.25
C VAL A 191 13.88 -1.53 -6.72
N GLU A 192 13.86 -0.40 -6.02
CA GLU A 192 13.72 -0.33 -4.57
C GLU A 192 12.39 -0.93 -4.10
N SER A 193 11.28 -0.64 -4.79
CA SER A 193 9.97 -1.19 -4.47
C SER A 193 9.94 -2.73 -4.59
N TYR A 194 10.52 -3.30 -5.64
CA TYR A 194 10.63 -4.76 -5.79
C TYR A 194 11.54 -5.37 -4.71
N LEU A 195 12.64 -4.71 -4.39
CA LEU A 195 13.56 -5.17 -3.34
C LEU A 195 12.88 -5.19 -1.97
N LEU A 196 12.17 -4.11 -1.61
CA LEU A 196 11.40 -4.03 -0.37
C LEU A 196 10.29 -5.09 -0.31
N GLY A 197 9.58 -5.31 -1.40
CA GLY A 197 8.57 -6.37 -1.49
C GLY A 197 9.17 -7.76 -1.28
N TYR A 198 10.34 -8.02 -1.82
CA TYR A 198 11.06 -9.28 -1.63
C TYR A 198 11.51 -9.47 -0.18
N ILE A 199 12.11 -8.44 0.44
CA ILE A 199 12.50 -8.46 1.85
C ILE A 199 11.28 -8.65 2.76
N ALA A 200 10.18 -7.94 2.50
CA ALA A 200 8.95 -8.07 3.26
C ALA A 200 8.41 -9.51 3.22
N LYS A 201 8.49 -10.18 2.05
CA LYS A 201 8.09 -11.59 1.92
C LYS A 201 8.98 -12.52 2.75
N ILE A 202 10.29 -12.30 2.78
CA ILE A 202 11.22 -13.10 3.60
C ILE A 202 10.89 -12.93 5.09
N VAL A 203 10.76 -11.69 5.53
CA VAL A 203 10.44 -11.38 6.94
C VAL A 203 9.10 -11.98 7.34
N LEU A 204 8.07 -11.86 6.49
CA LEU A 204 6.76 -12.43 6.75
C LEU A 204 6.83 -13.96 6.91
N ASN A 205 7.58 -14.64 6.04
CA ASN A 205 7.76 -16.09 6.14
C ASN A 205 8.50 -16.52 7.41
N GLN A 206 9.39 -15.68 7.97
CA GLN A 206 10.13 -16.01 9.20
C GLN A 206 9.33 -15.70 10.47
N VAL A 207 8.57 -14.59 10.46
CA VAL A 207 7.87 -14.09 11.67
C VAL A 207 6.46 -14.65 11.78
N ALA A 208 5.79 -14.89 10.67
CA ALA A 208 4.38 -15.26 10.63
C ALA A 208 4.12 -16.28 9.50
N ALA A 209 4.82 -17.43 9.56
CA ALA A 209 4.71 -18.49 8.55
C ALA A 209 3.27 -18.96 8.35
N ASP A 210 2.49 -19.01 9.44
CA ASP A 210 1.08 -19.44 9.42
C ASP A 210 0.16 -18.49 8.63
N VAL A 211 0.56 -17.22 8.48
CA VAL A 211 -0.21 -16.18 7.79
C VAL A 211 0.39 -15.83 6.43
N ALA A 212 1.65 -16.19 6.21
CA ALA A 212 2.40 -15.85 4.99
C ALA A 212 1.73 -16.37 3.70
N ASP A 213 1.09 -17.54 3.77
CA ASP A 213 0.40 -18.15 2.63
C ASP A 213 -0.89 -17.41 2.24
N TYR A 214 -1.44 -16.57 3.14
CA TYR A 214 -2.65 -15.77 2.90
C TYR A 214 -2.34 -14.35 2.41
N ILE A 215 -1.10 -13.87 2.66
CA ILE A 215 -0.70 -12.50 2.32
C ILE A 215 0.12 -12.54 1.02
N HIS A 216 -0.53 -12.20 -0.09
CA HIS A 216 0.15 -12.04 -1.36
C HIS A 216 0.70 -10.62 -1.48
N ILE A 217 1.99 -10.44 -1.17
CA ILE A 217 2.67 -9.17 -1.40
C ILE A 217 2.97 -9.06 -2.89
N THR A 218 2.18 -8.27 -3.60
CA THR A 218 2.38 -7.95 -5.02
C THR A 218 2.78 -6.50 -5.18
N VAL A 219 3.90 -6.26 -5.85
CA VAL A 219 4.35 -4.91 -6.20
C VAL A 219 3.79 -4.58 -7.58
N ASN A 220 2.73 -3.78 -7.60
CA ASN A 220 2.13 -3.29 -8.85
C ASN A 220 2.43 -1.80 -9.00
N PRO A 221 3.35 -1.40 -9.88
CA PRO A 221 3.64 0.00 -10.11
C PRO A 221 2.41 0.72 -10.70
N SER A 222 2.00 1.81 -10.07
CA SER A 222 0.88 2.62 -10.55
C SER A 222 1.32 3.45 -11.76
N ILE A 223 0.73 3.22 -12.93
CA ILE A 223 0.97 4.01 -14.14
C ILE A 223 0.66 5.50 -13.88
N VAL A 224 -0.39 5.77 -13.09
CA VAL A 224 -0.75 7.15 -12.72
C VAL A 224 0.36 7.82 -11.92
N ALA A 225 0.96 7.11 -10.95
CA ALA A 225 2.08 7.63 -10.17
C ALA A 225 3.30 7.92 -11.05
N ILE A 226 3.60 7.07 -12.03
CA ILE A 226 4.69 7.27 -12.99
C ILE A 226 4.44 8.54 -13.82
N ILE A 227 3.22 8.72 -14.36
CA ILE A 227 2.86 9.91 -15.13
C ILE A 227 2.99 11.17 -14.27
N ILE A 228 2.47 11.15 -13.04
CA ILE A 228 2.59 12.28 -12.10
C ILE A 228 4.08 12.62 -11.86
N SER A 229 4.93 11.62 -11.66
CA SER A 229 6.35 11.81 -11.42
C SER A 229 7.05 12.49 -12.61
N VAL A 230 6.72 12.09 -13.84
CA VAL A 230 7.23 12.74 -15.06
C VAL A 230 6.76 14.20 -15.14
N VAL A 231 5.49 14.46 -14.91
CA VAL A 231 4.93 15.82 -14.92
C VAL A 231 5.61 16.70 -13.88
N VAL A 232 5.80 16.19 -12.68
CA VAL A 232 6.48 16.91 -11.58
C VAL A 232 7.94 17.20 -11.95
N ALA A 233 8.67 16.25 -12.55
CA ALA A 233 10.05 16.46 -13.00
C ALA A 233 10.13 17.58 -14.05
N VAL A 234 9.24 17.58 -15.05
CA VAL A 234 9.16 18.63 -16.07
C VAL A 234 8.83 20.00 -15.45
N LEU A 235 7.83 20.04 -14.56
CA LEU A 235 7.45 21.28 -13.87
C LEU A 235 8.60 21.84 -13.03
N THR A 236 9.36 20.99 -12.36
CA THR A 236 10.55 21.39 -11.60
C THR A 236 11.58 22.04 -12.52
N GLY A 237 11.86 21.45 -13.68
CA GLY A 237 12.75 22.03 -14.68
C GLY A 237 12.28 23.40 -15.18
N VAL A 238 10.99 23.56 -15.43
CA VAL A 238 10.41 24.83 -15.86
C VAL A 238 10.47 25.89 -14.74
N ILE A 239 10.08 25.54 -13.53
CA ILE A 239 10.03 26.47 -12.38
C ILE A 239 11.44 26.98 -12.07
N PHE A 240 12.37 26.05 -11.76
CA PHE A 240 13.72 26.40 -11.32
C PHE A 240 14.62 26.87 -12.48
N GLY A 241 14.39 26.42 -13.72
CA GLY A 241 15.06 26.91 -14.92
C GLY A 241 14.60 28.29 -15.36
N SER A 242 13.42 28.75 -14.97
CA SER A 242 12.86 30.03 -15.42
C SER A 242 13.64 31.26 -14.94
N SER A 243 14.19 31.20 -13.70
CA SER A 243 14.97 32.31 -13.11
C SER A 243 16.30 32.54 -13.87
N PRO A 244 17.18 31.52 -14.03
CA PRO A 244 18.41 31.69 -14.81
C PRO A 244 18.14 32.01 -16.28
N ALA A 245 17.13 31.42 -16.91
CA ALA A 245 16.72 31.71 -18.26
C ALA A 245 16.31 33.19 -18.46
N LYS A 246 15.60 33.77 -17.48
CA LYS A 246 15.29 35.22 -17.52
C LYS A 246 16.52 36.09 -17.39
N ARG A 247 17.51 35.71 -16.56
CA ARG A 247 18.77 36.47 -16.45
C ARG A 247 19.54 36.42 -17.73
N ALA A 248 19.75 35.25 -18.34
CA ALA A 248 20.40 35.11 -19.65
C ALA A 248 19.69 35.92 -20.73
N ALA A 249 18.38 35.86 -20.77
CA ALA A 249 17.58 36.57 -21.77
C ALA A 249 17.59 38.11 -21.62
N LYS A 250 17.81 38.66 -20.43
CA LYS A 250 17.88 40.12 -20.18
C LYS A 250 19.28 40.70 -20.27
N MET A 251 20.32 39.89 -20.50
CA MET A 251 21.70 40.36 -20.58
C MET A 251 21.90 41.36 -21.73
N ASN A 252 22.61 42.44 -21.43
CA ASN A 252 22.94 43.45 -22.47
C ASN A 252 24.07 42.90 -23.36
N PRO A 253 23.92 42.89 -24.69
CA PRO A 253 24.96 42.37 -25.59
C PRO A 253 26.30 43.10 -25.46
N ILE A 254 26.30 44.42 -25.19
CA ILE A 254 27.52 45.22 -25.03
C ILE A 254 28.31 44.77 -23.80
N ASP A 255 27.61 44.61 -22.68
CA ASP A 255 28.23 44.19 -21.41
C ASP A 255 28.71 42.72 -21.49
N ALA A 256 27.95 41.88 -22.20
CA ALA A 256 28.27 40.45 -22.37
C ALA A 256 29.53 40.23 -23.23
N LEU A 257 29.79 41.11 -24.22
CA LEU A 257 30.98 41.03 -25.08
C LEU A 257 32.22 41.70 -24.44
N ARG A 258 32.03 42.50 -23.40
CA ARG A 258 33.12 43.12 -22.61
C ARG A 258 33.60 42.25 -21.45
N PHE A 259 32.86 41.15 -21.19
CA PHE A 259 33.18 40.24 -20.14
C PHE A 259 34.26 39.24 -20.62
N GLU A 260 35.53 39.56 -20.33
CA GLU A 260 36.67 38.63 -20.39
C GLU A 260 37.01 38.12 -19.01
#